data_1021d206830abf89d7afd4841f6d17ca
#
_entry.id   1021d206830abf89d7afd4841f6d17ca
#
_cell.length_a   1.000
_cell.length_b   1.000
_cell.length_c   1.000
_cell.angle_alpha   90.00
_cell.angle_beta   90.00
_cell.angle_gamma   90.00
#
_symmetry.space_group_name_H-M   'P 1'
#
loop_
_entity.id
_entity.type
_entity.pdbx_description
1 polymer ?
#
loop_
_entity_poly.entity_id
_entity_poly.type
_entity_poly.pdbx_seq_one_letter_code
_entity_poly.pdbx_strand_id
1 'polypeptide(L)'
;MINAESLSPTHSNVMVAVGGYGIDFIGNTPSRFAVCVALDKTTDTMLVKIPYRKEQIRQLTGAIRASPVFMCGVVFENLQIHHYEYTDPKTQTVRRGYTATATAIKKIIP
;
A
#
# COMPACT_ATOMS: atom_id res chain seq x y z
N MET A 1 12.99 1.05 12.37
CA MET A 1 11.64 1.63 12.43
C MET A 1 11.46 2.61 11.28
N ILE A 2 10.37 2.49 10.58
CA ILE A 2 10.02 3.43 9.52
C ILE A 2 9.25 4.59 10.11
N ASN A 3 9.61 5.79 9.70
CA ASN A 3 8.85 6.98 10.04
C ASN A 3 8.22 7.58 8.80
N ALA A 4 7.31 8.53 8.99
CA ALA A 4 6.60 9.15 7.88
C ALA A 4 7.54 9.91 6.93
N GLU A 5 8.67 10.37 7.40
CA GLU A 5 9.63 11.12 6.59
C GLU A 5 10.28 10.25 5.53
N SER A 6 10.59 8.98 5.85
CA SER A 6 11.18 8.06 4.88
C SER A 6 10.22 7.71 3.74
N LEU A 7 8.92 7.96 3.94
CA LEU A 7 7.87 7.73 2.96
C LEU A 7 7.34 9.03 2.36
N SER A 8 7.95 10.15 2.71
CA SER A 8 7.52 11.47 2.26
C SER A 8 7.80 11.67 0.78
N PRO A 9 6.92 12.38 0.05
CA PRO A 9 7.20 12.71 -1.35
C PRO A 9 8.37 13.66 -1.57
N THR A 10 8.96 14.25 -0.52
CA THR A 10 10.17 15.05 -0.64
C THR A 10 11.42 14.22 -0.87
N HIS A 11 11.37 12.93 -0.58
CA HIS A 11 12.44 11.97 -0.91
C HIS A 11 12.09 11.22 -2.18
N SER A 12 12.82 10.16 -2.48
CA SER A 12 12.38 9.23 -3.50
C SER A 12 11.03 8.65 -3.03
N ASN A 13 9.96 9.14 -3.57
CA ASN A 13 8.61 8.73 -3.20
C ASN A 13 8.17 7.44 -3.87
N VAL A 14 9.12 6.67 -4.39
CA VAL A 14 8.85 5.36 -4.97
C VAL A 14 8.77 4.34 -3.87
N MET A 15 7.65 3.63 -3.83
CA MET A 15 7.44 2.51 -2.91
C MET A 15 7.47 1.20 -3.70
N VAL A 16 7.70 0.09 -3.02
CA VAL A 16 7.75 -1.22 -3.67
C VAL A 16 6.41 -1.93 -3.43
N ALA A 17 5.63 -2.09 -4.49
CA ALA A 17 4.39 -2.84 -4.44
C ALA A 17 4.68 -4.32 -4.64
N VAL A 18 4.16 -5.16 -3.74
CA VAL A 18 4.35 -6.60 -3.78
C VAL A 18 3.06 -7.37 -4.11
N GLY A 19 1.94 -6.68 -4.20
CA GLY A 19 0.69 -7.31 -4.60
C GLY A 19 -0.52 -6.48 -4.24
N GLY A 20 -1.69 -6.98 -4.63
CA GLY A 20 -2.96 -6.49 -4.16
C GLY A 20 -3.43 -7.34 -2.99
N TYR A 21 -4.12 -6.72 -2.05
CA TYR A 21 -4.62 -7.44 -0.89
C TYR A 21 -6.12 -7.71 -0.98
N GLY A 22 -6.89 -6.75 -1.47
CA GLY A 22 -8.32 -6.94 -1.58
C GLY A 22 -9.05 -5.69 -2.04
N ILE A 23 -10.34 -5.86 -2.22
CA ILE A 23 -11.24 -4.81 -2.69
C ILE A 23 -12.30 -4.58 -1.62
N ASP A 24 -12.49 -3.32 -1.23
CA ASP A 24 -13.61 -2.94 -0.38
C ASP A 24 -14.81 -2.61 -1.26
N PHE A 25 -15.98 -3.02 -0.84
CA PHE A 25 -17.24 -2.79 -1.56
C PHE A 25 -18.17 -1.91 -0.75
N ILE A 26 -18.99 -1.13 -1.47
CA ILE A 26 -20.17 -0.48 -0.91
C ILE A 26 -21.36 -1.14 -1.61
N GLY A 27 -22.08 -2.00 -0.89
CA GLY A 27 -23.06 -2.89 -1.53
C GLY A 27 -22.34 -3.82 -2.50
N ASN A 28 -22.73 -3.79 -3.77
CA ASN A 28 -22.11 -4.59 -4.83
C ASN A 28 -21.12 -3.80 -5.68
N THR A 29 -20.80 -2.57 -5.28
CA THR A 29 -19.94 -1.69 -6.06
C THR A 29 -18.55 -1.63 -5.45
N PRO A 30 -17.49 -1.94 -6.21
CA PRO A 30 -16.11 -1.79 -5.72
C PRO A 30 -15.83 -0.33 -5.37
N SER A 31 -15.32 -0.09 -4.16
CA SER A 31 -15.07 1.25 -3.64
C SER A 31 -13.58 1.56 -3.57
N ARG A 32 -12.79 0.66 -2.99
CA ARG A 32 -11.35 0.87 -2.79
C ARG A 32 -10.59 -0.42 -3.04
N PHE A 33 -9.33 -0.26 -3.44
CA PHE A 33 -8.40 -1.36 -3.62
C PHE A 33 -7.22 -1.18 -2.67
N ALA A 34 -6.80 -2.24 -2.00
CA ALA A 34 -5.65 -2.21 -1.11
C ALA A 34 -4.41 -2.72 -1.83
N VAL A 35 -3.39 -1.87 -1.92
CA VAL A 35 -2.08 -2.22 -2.47
C VAL A 35 -1.16 -2.55 -1.32
N CYS A 36 -0.55 -3.72 -1.36
CA CYS A 36 0.43 -4.13 -0.36
C CYS A 36 1.81 -3.63 -0.78
N VAL A 37 2.42 -2.79 0.05
CA VAL A 37 3.76 -2.25 -0.22
C VAL A 37 4.73 -2.71 0.86
N ALA A 38 5.97 -2.95 0.47
CA ALA A 38 7.03 -3.30 1.39
C ALA A 38 7.54 -2.03 2.07
N LEU A 39 7.73 -2.11 3.39
CA LEU A 39 8.33 -1.03 4.14
C LEU A 39 9.85 -1.16 4.07
N ASP A 40 10.52 0.00 3.98
CA ASP A 40 11.96 0.05 3.76
C ASP A 40 12.74 -0.68 4.87
N LYS A 41 13.69 -1.52 4.45
CA LYS A 41 14.63 -2.23 5.32
C LYS A 41 13.99 -3.14 6.37
N THR A 42 12.73 -3.51 6.19
CA THR A 42 12.04 -4.43 7.08
C THR A 42 11.33 -5.50 6.28
N THR A 43 10.87 -6.54 6.97
CA THR A 43 9.99 -7.54 6.37
C THR A 43 8.53 -7.15 6.44
N ASP A 44 8.24 -6.00 7.05
CA ASP A 44 6.88 -5.54 7.24
C ASP A 44 6.30 -4.97 5.95
N THR A 45 5.00 -4.99 5.87
CA THR A 45 4.24 -4.42 4.76
C THR A 45 3.20 -3.45 5.29
N MET A 46 2.73 -2.61 4.40
CA MET A 46 1.67 -1.66 4.69
C MET A 46 0.64 -1.73 3.57
N LEU A 47 -0.63 -1.61 3.92
CA LEU A 47 -1.71 -1.53 2.95
C LEU A 47 -1.99 -0.07 2.63
N VAL A 48 -1.96 0.25 1.34
CA VAL A 48 -2.33 1.58 0.85
C VAL A 48 -3.66 1.43 0.12
N LYS A 49 -4.69 2.08 0.63
CA LYS A 49 -6.02 2.03 0.02
C LYS A 49 -6.19 3.19 -0.94
N ILE A 50 -6.56 2.86 -2.17
CA ILE A 50 -6.83 3.81 -3.23
C ILE A 50 -8.26 3.61 -3.74
N PRO A 51 -8.89 4.63 -4.34
CA PRO A 51 -10.17 4.43 -5.01
C PRO A 51 -10.06 3.33 -6.05
N TYR A 52 -11.11 2.53 -6.20
CA TYR A 52 -11.11 1.45 -7.17
C TYR A 52 -11.10 2.02 -8.58
N ARG A 53 -10.04 1.74 -9.33
CA ARG A 53 -9.88 2.11 -10.73
C ARG A 53 -9.36 0.90 -11.48
N LYS A 54 -10.24 0.26 -12.22
CA LYS A 54 -9.97 -1.02 -12.88
C LYS A 54 -8.68 -0.99 -13.71
N GLU A 55 -8.47 0.07 -14.47
CA GLU A 55 -7.31 0.18 -15.35
C GLU A 55 -6.00 0.30 -14.58
N GLN A 56 -5.98 1.11 -13.53
CA GLN A 56 -4.80 1.25 -12.68
C GLN A 56 -4.45 -0.07 -11.98
N ILE A 57 -5.46 -0.78 -11.52
CA ILE A 57 -5.26 -2.08 -10.85
C ILE A 57 -4.70 -3.09 -11.83
N ARG A 58 -5.20 -3.12 -13.07
CA ARG A 58 -4.68 -4.00 -14.11
C ARG A 58 -3.23 -3.70 -14.43
N GLN A 59 -2.88 -2.44 -14.58
CA GLN A 59 -1.50 -2.01 -14.84
C GLN A 59 -0.58 -2.42 -13.70
N LEU A 60 -1.00 -2.20 -12.47
CA LEU A 60 -0.21 -2.56 -11.30
C LEU A 60 0.00 -4.08 -11.20
N THR A 61 -1.08 -4.86 -11.30
CA THR A 61 -0.98 -6.32 -11.19
C THR A 61 -0.21 -6.91 -12.35
N GLY A 62 -0.33 -6.34 -13.55
CA GLY A 62 0.44 -6.74 -14.71
C GLY A 62 1.93 -6.48 -14.53
N ALA A 63 2.30 -5.33 -14.00
CA ALA A 63 3.69 -4.99 -13.73
C ALA A 63 4.31 -5.92 -12.67
N ILE A 64 3.57 -6.24 -11.62
CA ILE A 64 4.04 -7.17 -10.59
C ILE A 64 4.26 -8.57 -11.17
N ARG A 65 3.32 -9.06 -11.97
CA ARG A 65 3.43 -10.39 -12.58
C ARG A 65 4.56 -10.48 -13.61
N ALA A 66 4.82 -9.38 -14.31
CA ALA A 66 5.90 -9.33 -15.29
C ALA A 66 7.29 -9.25 -14.66
N SER A 67 7.37 -8.89 -13.39
CA SER A 67 8.65 -8.81 -12.69
C SER A 67 9.13 -10.20 -12.29
N PRO A 68 10.43 -10.52 -12.49
CA PRO A 68 10.98 -11.80 -12.06
C PRO A 68 10.96 -12.00 -10.55
N VAL A 69 10.83 -10.92 -9.77
CA VAL A 69 10.76 -10.98 -8.30
C VAL A 69 9.37 -10.64 -7.77
N PHE A 70 8.38 -10.49 -8.65
CA PHE A 70 7.01 -10.17 -8.31
C PHE A 70 6.87 -8.88 -7.48
N MET A 71 7.58 -7.84 -7.91
CA MET A 71 7.55 -6.52 -7.29
C MET A 71 7.65 -5.46 -8.37
N CYS A 72 7.09 -4.27 -8.10
CA CYS A 72 7.30 -3.11 -8.96
C CYS A 72 7.33 -1.84 -8.14
N GLY A 73 7.94 -0.79 -8.68
CA GLY A 73 7.90 0.52 -8.07
C GLY A 73 6.54 1.17 -8.29
N VAL A 74 6.07 1.93 -7.32
CA VAL A 74 4.81 2.65 -7.42
C VAL A 74 4.95 4.01 -6.72
N VAL A 75 4.39 5.04 -7.34
CA VAL A 75 4.28 6.38 -6.76
C VAL A 75 2.80 6.68 -6.60
N PHE A 76 2.41 7.06 -5.39
CA PHE A 76 1.02 7.40 -5.09
C PHE A 76 0.82 8.91 -5.10
N GLU A 77 -0.39 9.35 -5.42
CA GLU A 77 -0.82 10.74 -5.28
C GLU A 77 -1.47 10.95 -3.93
N ASN A 78 -1.09 12.02 -3.25
CA ASN A 78 -1.66 12.43 -1.97
C ASN A 78 -1.62 11.31 -0.93
N LEU A 79 -0.48 10.67 -0.81
CA LEU A 79 -0.27 9.60 0.15
C LEU A 79 -0.35 10.15 1.57
N GLN A 80 -1.20 9.54 2.38
CA GLN A 80 -1.33 9.84 3.80
C GLN A 80 -1.12 8.57 4.60
N ILE A 81 -0.17 8.61 5.52
CA ILE A 81 0.21 7.46 6.32
C ILE A 81 -0.34 7.65 7.72
N HIS A 82 -0.96 6.59 8.24
CA HIS A 82 -1.55 6.57 9.57
C HIS A 82 -0.90 5.48 10.39
N HIS A 83 -0.53 5.83 11.61
CA HIS A 83 -0.04 4.87 12.59
C HIS A 83 -1.23 4.40 13.44
N TYR A 84 -1.29 3.11 13.70
CA TYR A 84 -2.31 2.57 14.58
C TYR A 84 -1.67 1.70 15.66
N GLU A 85 -2.38 1.59 16.78
CA GLU A 85 -1.99 0.77 17.91
C GLU A 85 -3.27 0.21 18.54
N TYR A 86 -3.27 -1.08 18.86
CA TYR A 86 -4.36 -1.67 19.59
C TYR A 86 -3.83 -2.80 20.48
N THR A 87 -4.59 -3.10 21.54
CA THR A 87 -4.27 -4.19 22.46
C THR A 87 -5.16 -5.38 22.14
N ASP A 88 -4.53 -6.53 21.85
CA ASP A 88 -5.27 -7.77 21.63
C ASP A 88 -5.88 -8.21 22.96
N PRO A 89 -7.22 -8.33 23.05
CA PRO A 89 -7.87 -8.69 24.32
C PRO A 89 -7.58 -10.11 24.79
N LYS A 90 -7.17 -11.00 23.91
CA LYS A 90 -6.88 -12.39 24.26
C LYS A 90 -5.48 -12.56 24.85
N THR A 91 -4.51 -11.88 24.29
CA THR A 91 -3.10 -12.06 24.67
C THR A 91 -2.55 -10.89 25.45
N GLN A 92 -3.28 -9.78 25.57
CA GLN A 92 -2.83 -8.52 26.17
C GLN A 92 -1.61 -7.95 25.44
N THR A 93 -1.38 -8.37 24.21
CA THR A 93 -0.27 -7.89 23.41
C THR A 93 -0.64 -6.60 22.70
N VAL A 94 0.23 -5.59 22.80
CA VAL A 94 0.06 -4.35 22.05
C VAL A 94 0.56 -4.57 20.63
N ARG A 95 -0.31 -4.30 19.65
CA ARG A 95 0.05 -4.39 18.23
C ARG A 95 0.09 -3.01 17.62
N ARG A 96 1.11 -2.78 16.81
CA ARG A 96 1.34 -1.51 16.15
C ARG A 96 1.54 -1.75 14.66
N GLY A 97 1.14 -0.78 13.87
CA GLY A 97 1.34 -0.86 12.44
C GLY A 97 1.04 0.45 11.74
N TYR A 98 1.19 0.40 10.43
CA TYR A 98 0.90 1.54 9.57
C TYR A 98 -0.15 1.13 8.55
N THR A 99 -1.02 2.07 8.24
CA THR A 99 -1.93 1.98 7.12
C THR A 99 -1.85 3.30 6.36
N ALA A 100 -2.29 3.30 5.12
CA ALA A 100 -2.21 4.51 4.32
C ALA A 100 -3.38 4.59 3.37
N THR A 101 -3.66 5.81 2.94
CA THR A 101 -4.61 6.10 1.87
C THR A 101 -3.92 6.97 0.84
N ALA A 102 -4.37 6.88 -0.40
CA ALA A 102 -3.92 7.74 -1.48
C ALA A 102 -5.10 7.97 -2.42
N THR A 103 -5.03 9.01 -3.24
CA THR A 103 -6.11 9.33 -4.18
C THR A 103 -5.97 8.59 -5.50
N ALA A 104 -4.76 8.19 -5.86
CA ALA A 104 -4.50 7.48 -7.11
C ALA A 104 -3.09 6.92 -7.12
N ILE A 105 -2.81 6.06 -8.09
CA ILE A 105 -1.45 5.71 -8.46
C ILE A 105 -1.00 6.73 -9.51
N LYS A 106 0.07 7.44 -9.22
CA LYS A 106 0.61 8.43 -10.13
C LYS A 106 1.51 7.80 -11.20
N LYS A 107 2.30 6.79 -10.81
CA LYS A 107 3.28 6.16 -11.71
C LYS A 107 3.55 4.74 -11.27
N ILE A 108 3.70 3.85 -12.24
CA ILE A 108 4.13 2.46 -12.03
C ILE A 108 5.48 2.30 -12.73
N ILE A 109 6.45 1.79 -11.99
CA ILE A 109 7.82 1.58 -12.47
C ILE A 109 8.08 0.08 -12.49
N PRO A 110 8.02 -0.55 -13.67
CA PRO A 110 8.21 -2.00 -13.79
C PRO A 110 9.59 -2.49 -13.37
#